data_0de1cedbe6d655e11486ad9907323ebb
#
_entry.id   0de1cedbe6d655e11486ad9907323ebb
#
_cell.length_a   1.000
_cell.length_b   1.000
_cell.length_c   1.000
_cell.angle_alpha   90.00
_cell.angle_beta   90.00
_cell.angle_gamma   90.00
#
_symmetry.space_group_name_H-M   'P 1'
#
loop_
_entity.id
_entity.type
_entity.pdbx_description
1 polymer ?
#
loop_
_entity_poly.entity_id
_entity_poly.type
_entity_poly.pdbx_seq_one_letter_code
_entity_poly.pdbx_strand_id
1 'polypeptide(L)'
;MASKLEEDGLLVTYYAHTDPDAWKALLEAGWEVAGFRVTNAFPITTESEQSVVKRGKLSMDTSIVVVWRKGSEGTIVASELYNMMVEESANRAKELMDVGAIGRDLVIGTLAASLAVATKYREIIDLGKIDTKTLIDNYVYPATYLGLAKALATKAELKESVRQPDAMFYLLVKSILPGARKKTLDSTDLRIFSIGTSLNLNTAIKSWRILKGEAESGAKVAKAKSYMLIEPPSDERSKLAELLEVRGVNPENPQIRCTVDALHTIEYYAAAYSRDDFRRKVEEITTTYPSYAEEALTLAKTLAKILPKEDPEWGICKRILEYLSPEQTRLSNEKGD
;
A
#
# COMPACT_ATOMS: atom_id res chain seq x y z
N MET A 1 3.50 32.38 -17.44
CA MET A 1 4.57 31.41 -17.70
C MET A 1 4.34 30.66 -19.00
N ALA A 2 3.18 30.09 -19.24
CA ALA A 2 2.90 29.29 -20.45
C ALA A 2 3.21 30.02 -21.77
N SER A 3 2.92 31.33 -21.89
CA SER A 3 3.20 32.13 -23.09
C SER A 3 4.68 32.46 -23.32
N LYS A 4 5.53 32.20 -22.33
CA LYS A 4 6.98 32.49 -22.42
C LYS A 4 7.81 31.22 -22.58
N LEU A 5 7.20 30.05 -22.44
CA LEU A 5 7.88 28.77 -22.64
C LEU A 5 7.80 28.40 -24.12
N GLU A 6 8.88 27.94 -24.71
CA GLU A 6 8.89 27.37 -26.05
C GLU A 6 8.10 26.06 -26.10
N GLU A 7 7.72 25.60 -27.30
CA GLU A 7 6.86 24.41 -27.45
C GLU A 7 7.49 23.13 -26.87
N ASP A 8 8.79 22.98 -27.01
CA ASP A 8 9.58 21.88 -26.45
C ASP A 8 10.21 22.20 -25.08
N GLY A 9 9.93 23.40 -24.55
CA GLY A 9 10.47 23.88 -23.29
C GLY A 9 10.05 23.04 -22.08
N LEU A 10 10.90 23.04 -21.05
CA LEU A 10 10.62 22.41 -19.75
C LEU A 10 10.30 23.48 -18.70
N LEU A 11 9.22 23.24 -17.95
CA LEU A 11 9.00 23.92 -16.68
C LEU A 11 9.31 22.94 -15.55
N VAL A 12 10.11 23.38 -14.60
CA VAL A 12 10.46 22.59 -13.42
C VAL A 12 9.96 23.33 -12.18
N THR A 13 9.16 22.66 -11.37
CA THR A 13 8.67 23.22 -10.11
C THR A 13 9.18 22.40 -8.94
N TYR A 14 9.68 23.11 -7.93
CA TYR A 14 10.02 22.51 -6.64
C TYR A 14 8.82 22.61 -5.72
N TYR A 15 8.45 21.50 -5.11
CA TYR A 15 7.25 21.40 -4.31
C TYR A 15 7.50 20.61 -3.02
N ALA A 16 7.24 21.23 -1.87
CA ALA A 16 7.61 20.68 -0.56
C ALA A 16 6.41 20.15 0.23
N HIS A 17 5.33 19.71 -0.46
CA HIS A 17 4.14 19.18 0.19
C HIS A 17 3.78 17.79 -0.31
N THR A 18 3.41 16.90 0.62
CA THR A 18 2.88 15.57 0.31
C THR A 18 1.36 15.48 0.47
N ASP A 19 0.73 16.53 1.01
CA ASP A 19 -0.72 16.57 1.22
C ASP A 19 -1.46 16.50 -0.13
N PRO A 20 -2.49 15.64 -0.28
CA PRO A 20 -3.31 15.54 -1.49
C PRO A 20 -3.93 16.87 -1.94
N ASP A 21 -4.33 17.73 -1.00
CA ASP A 21 -4.93 19.03 -1.36
C ASP A 21 -3.92 19.98 -2.00
N ALA A 22 -2.66 19.84 -1.65
CA ALA A 22 -1.59 20.59 -2.23
C ALA A 22 -1.26 20.11 -3.66
N TRP A 23 -1.33 18.82 -3.94
CA TRP A 23 -1.25 18.28 -5.31
C TRP A 23 -2.40 18.76 -6.18
N LYS A 24 -3.63 18.87 -5.63
CA LYS A 24 -4.78 19.42 -6.34
C LYS A 24 -4.50 20.85 -6.82
N ALA A 25 -4.06 21.73 -5.92
CA ALA A 25 -3.73 23.10 -6.25
C ALA A 25 -2.63 23.22 -7.32
N LEU A 26 -1.61 22.35 -7.25
CA LEU A 26 -0.53 22.31 -8.23
C LEU A 26 -1.03 21.87 -9.61
N LEU A 27 -1.90 20.85 -9.68
CA LEU A 27 -2.48 20.37 -10.95
C LEU A 27 -3.51 21.34 -11.51
N GLU A 28 -4.36 21.96 -10.69
CA GLU A 28 -5.27 23.00 -11.11
C GLU A 28 -4.51 24.14 -11.81
N ALA A 29 -3.44 24.65 -11.19
CA ALA A 29 -2.63 25.72 -11.75
C ALA A 29 -1.86 25.30 -13.01
N GLY A 30 -1.19 24.15 -12.98
CA GLY A 30 -0.30 23.71 -14.04
C GLY A 30 -1.03 23.04 -15.21
N TRP A 31 -1.91 22.08 -14.93
CA TRP A 31 -2.58 21.31 -15.96
C TRP A 31 -3.89 21.94 -16.41
N GLU A 32 -4.79 22.25 -15.49
CA GLU A 32 -6.14 22.72 -15.85
C GLU A 32 -6.13 24.15 -16.38
N VAL A 33 -5.40 25.06 -15.72
CA VAL A 33 -5.35 26.48 -16.12
C VAL A 33 -4.27 26.74 -17.17
N ALA A 34 -3.04 26.31 -16.93
CA ALA A 34 -1.91 26.64 -17.81
C ALA A 34 -1.71 25.68 -18.99
N GLY A 35 -2.40 24.53 -19.02
CA GLY A 35 -2.32 23.57 -20.11
C GLY A 35 -1.01 22.78 -20.19
N PHE A 36 -0.28 22.70 -19.09
CA PHE A 36 0.89 21.86 -18.97
C PHE A 36 0.50 20.41 -18.64
N ARG A 37 1.36 19.48 -19.00
CA ARG A 37 1.28 18.09 -18.56
C ARG A 37 2.48 17.72 -17.70
N VAL A 38 2.28 16.93 -16.67
CA VAL A 38 3.36 16.31 -15.91
C VAL A 38 4.04 15.28 -16.81
N THR A 39 5.36 15.33 -16.92
CA THR A 39 6.13 14.31 -17.64
C THR A 39 6.95 13.45 -16.70
N ASN A 40 7.32 13.99 -15.54
CA ASN A 40 7.97 13.24 -14.48
C ASN A 40 7.87 13.97 -13.13
N ALA A 41 8.10 13.26 -12.03
CA ALA A 41 8.37 13.85 -10.74
C ALA A 41 9.41 13.01 -9.98
N PHE A 42 10.25 13.70 -9.20
CA PHE A 42 11.34 13.09 -8.47
C PHE A 42 11.32 13.57 -7.03
N PRO A 43 11.45 12.69 -6.04
CA PRO A 43 11.74 13.08 -4.68
C PRO A 43 13.20 13.60 -4.60
N ILE A 44 13.41 14.69 -3.87
CA ILE A 44 14.74 15.24 -3.59
C ILE A 44 14.87 15.42 -2.09
N THR A 45 15.89 14.81 -1.49
CA THR A 45 16.23 15.05 -0.10
C THR A 45 16.87 16.43 0.04
N THR A 46 16.17 17.36 0.69
CA THR A 46 16.61 18.76 0.84
C THR A 46 17.24 19.05 2.20
N GLU A 47 17.14 18.13 3.16
CA GLU A 47 17.71 18.29 4.50
C GLU A 47 18.73 17.22 4.84
N SER A 48 19.73 17.58 5.68
CA SER A 48 20.79 16.67 6.10
C SER A 48 20.27 15.55 6.98
N GLU A 49 20.87 14.36 6.90
CA GLU A 49 20.56 13.15 7.68
C GLU A 49 20.73 13.31 9.21
N GLN A 50 21.21 14.46 9.69
CA GLN A 50 21.55 14.71 11.09
C GLN A 50 20.37 15.17 11.98
N SER A 51 19.18 15.34 11.45
CA SER A 51 18.02 15.74 12.26
C SER A 51 17.58 14.61 13.21
N VAL A 52 17.73 14.85 14.51
CA VAL A 52 17.40 13.91 15.61
C VAL A 52 15.91 13.52 15.67
N VAL A 53 15.03 14.26 14.99
CA VAL A 53 13.57 14.06 14.97
C VAL A 53 13.13 12.92 14.04
N LYS A 54 14.02 12.37 13.23
CA LYS A 54 13.72 11.49 12.08
C LYS A 54 13.59 9.99 12.35
N ARG A 55 13.73 9.53 13.58
CA ARG A 55 13.70 8.08 13.86
C ARG A 55 12.28 7.53 13.82
N GLY A 56 11.90 6.90 12.70
CA GLY A 56 10.70 6.07 12.59
C GLY A 56 9.46 6.73 11.98
N LYS A 57 9.58 7.94 11.41
CA LYS A 57 8.50 8.57 10.63
C LYS A 57 8.86 8.59 9.14
N LEU A 58 7.87 8.54 8.26
CA LEU A 58 8.00 8.99 6.87
C LEU A 58 8.16 10.52 6.92
N SER A 59 9.38 10.99 7.27
CA SER A 59 9.62 12.41 7.50
C SER A 59 9.47 13.24 6.23
N MET A 60 8.87 14.42 6.37
CA MET A 60 8.50 15.39 5.33
C MET A 60 9.69 16.19 4.74
N ASP A 61 10.91 15.71 4.85
CA ASP A 61 12.11 16.45 4.42
C ASP A 61 12.45 16.26 2.93
N THR A 62 11.54 15.66 2.18
CA THR A 62 11.70 15.41 0.76
C THR A 62 10.87 16.42 -0.03
N SER A 63 11.54 17.35 -0.70
CA SER A 63 10.91 18.17 -1.74
C SER A 63 10.68 17.32 -2.99
N ILE A 64 9.66 17.66 -3.75
CA ILE A 64 9.33 16.99 -5.00
C ILE A 64 9.65 17.94 -6.13
N VAL A 65 10.40 17.47 -7.10
CA VAL A 65 10.60 18.15 -8.38
C VAL A 65 9.61 17.62 -9.37
N VAL A 66 8.72 18.48 -9.86
CA VAL A 66 7.76 18.13 -10.92
C VAL A 66 8.19 18.76 -12.22
N VAL A 67 8.31 17.93 -13.25
CA VAL A 67 8.71 18.33 -14.61
C VAL A 67 7.46 18.39 -15.48
N TRP A 68 7.30 19.55 -16.11
CA TRP A 68 6.15 19.86 -16.96
C TRP A 68 6.57 20.15 -18.38
N ARG A 69 5.70 19.82 -19.35
CA ARG A 69 5.76 20.25 -20.74
C ARG A 69 4.41 20.82 -21.16
N LYS A 70 4.39 21.61 -22.22
CA LYS A 70 3.16 22.00 -22.90
C LYS A 70 2.47 20.80 -23.55
N GLY A 71 1.17 20.92 -23.81
CA GLY A 71 0.44 20.03 -24.69
C GLY A 71 -0.24 18.85 -23.96
N SER A 72 -1.28 19.16 -23.16
CA SER A 72 -2.34 18.17 -22.87
C SER A 72 -3.31 18.16 -24.03
N GLU A 73 -3.63 17.01 -24.60
CA GLU A 73 -4.43 16.87 -25.81
C GLU A 73 -5.53 15.83 -25.66
N GLY A 74 -6.67 16.05 -26.38
CA GLY A 74 -7.72 15.07 -26.51
C GLY A 74 -8.53 14.82 -25.22
N THR A 75 -9.42 13.85 -25.35
CA THR A 75 -10.37 13.43 -24.32
C THR A 75 -10.24 11.93 -24.10
N ILE A 76 -10.39 11.47 -22.86
CA ILE A 76 -10.36 10.05 -22.49
C ILE A 76 -11.47 9.72 -21.52
N VAL A 77 -11.95 8.46 -21.55
CA VAL A 77 -12.89 7.93 -20.57
C VAL A 77 -12.14 7.55 -19.29
N ALA A 78 -12.69 7.89 -18.13
CA ALA A 78 -12.04 7.70 -16.84
C ALA A 78 -11.66 6.25 -16.53
N SER A 79 -12.48 5.27 -16.93
CA SER A 79 -12.18 3.85 -16.73
C SER A 79 -10.98 3.36 -17.55
N GLU A 80 -10.84 3.85 -18.78
CA GLU A 80 -9.67 3.56 -19.62
C GLU A 80 -8.42 4.21 -19.05
N LEU A 81 -8.51 5.50 -18.69
CA LEU A 81 -7.45 6.23 -18.04
C LEU A 81 -6.97 5.53 -16.76
N TYR A 82 -7.92 5.07 -15.92
CA TYR A 82 -7.60 4.37 -14.68
C TYR A 82 -6.75 3.13 -14.92
N ASN A 83 -7.13 2.30 -15.88
CA ASN A 83 -6.36 1.11 -16.23
C ASN A 83 -4.95 1.44 -16.72
N MET A 84 -4.81 2.48 -17.57
CA MET A 84 -3.50 2.95 -18.03
C MET A 84 -2.63 3.45 -16.87
N MET A 85 -3.21 4.21 -15.94
CA MET A 85 -2.51 4.68 -14.75
C MET A 85 -2.05 3.52 -13.87
N VAL A 86 -2.88 2.49 -13.66
CA VAL A 86 -2.51 1.31 -12.87
C VAL A 86 -1.33 0.57 -13.48
N GLU A 87 -1.35 0.32 -14.78
CA GLU A 87 -0.27 -0.40 -15.47
C GLU A 87 1.04 0.40 -15.47
N GLU A 88 0.97 1.70 -15.78
CA GLU A 88 2.17 2.55 -15.76
C GLU A 88 2.74 2.70 -14.35
N SER A 89 1.87 2.81 -13.33
CA SER A 89 2.28 2.82 -11.93
C SER A 89 2.93 1.51 -11.50
N ALA A 90 2.41 0.37 -11.95
CA ALA A 90 3.00 -0.93 -11.65
C ALA A 90 4.40 -1.08 -12.27
N ASN A 91 4.56 -0.67 -13.53
CA ASN A 91 5.84 -0.69 -14.23
C ASN A 91 6.86 0.23 -13.53
N ARG A 92 6.43 1.45 -13.21
CA ARG A 92 7.29 2.43 -12.53
C ARG A 92 7.69 2.00 -11.12
N ALA A 93 6.75 1.45 -10.36
CA ALA A 93 7.04 0.92 -9.03
C ALA A 93 8.07 -0.22 -9.08
N LYS A 94 7.95 -1.12 -10.06
CA LYS A 94 8.93 -2.18 -10.26
C LYS A 94 10.32 -1.63 -10.56
N GLU A 95 10.46 -0.71 -11.53
CA GLU A 95 11.72 -0.06 -11.84
C GLU A 95 12.36 0.60 -10.61
N LEU A 96 11.56 1.34 -9.84
CA LEU A 96 12.02 2.00 -8.62
C LEU A 96 12.47 1.01 -7.56
N MET A 97 11.74 -0.09 -7.36
CA MET A 97 12.15 -1.15 -6.43
C MET A 97 13.41 -1.87 -6.87
N ASP A 98 13.62 -2.05 -8.18
CA ASP A 98 14.82 -2.70 -8.73
C ASP A 98 16.09 -1.84 -8.51
N VAL A 99 15.95 -0.51 -8.44
CA VAL A 99 17.06 0.40 -8.05
C VAL A 99 17.10 0.69 -6.54
N GLY A 100 16.30 0.00 -5.74
CA GLY A 100 16.33 0.09 -4.27
C GLY A 100 15.54 1.23 -3.66
N ALA A 101 14.64 1.88 -4.40
CA ALA A 101 13.76 2.89 -3.84
C ALA A 101 12.79 2.27 -2.82
N ILE A 102 12.64 2.91 -1.68
CA ILE A 102 11.76 2.50 -0.57
C ILE A 102 11.00 3.72 -0.03
N GLY A 103 10.02 3.46 0.82
CA GLY A 103 9.33 4.52 1.55
C GLY A 103 8.67 5.53 0.63
N ARG A 104 8.84 6.80 0.96
CA ARG A 104 8.25 7.91 0.24
C ARG A 104 8.74 8.04 -1.21
N ASP A 105 9.99 7.77 -1.47
CA ASP A 105 10.58 7.87 -2.81
C ASP A 105 9.90 6.92 -3.78
N LEU A 106 9.59 5.70 -3.33
CA LEU A 106 8.83 4.74 -4.09
C LEU A 106 7.40 5.23 -4.37
N VAL A 107 6.71 5.75 -3.36
CA VAL A 107 5.32 6.25 -3.52
C VAL A 107 5.27 7.44 -4.46
N ILE A 108 6.14 8.45 -4.26
CA ILE A 108 6.13 9.67 -5.07
C ILE A 108 6.53 9.39 -6.52
N GLY A 109 7.57 8.58 -6.73
CA GLY A 109 7.97 8.20 -8.08
C GLY A 109 6.91 7.41 -8.83
N THR A 110 6.13 6.58 -8.11
CA THR A 110 4.99 5.85 -8.68
C THR A 110 3.81 6.78 -8.96
N LEU A 111 3.52 7.72 -8.04
CA LEU A 111 2.49 8.75 -8.23
C LEU A 111 2.78 9.62 -9.47
N ALA A 112 4.04 9.95 -9.70
CA ALA A 112 4.47 10.68 -10.88
C ALA A 112 4.07 10.02 -12.19
N ALA A 113 4.15 8.69 -12.25
CA ALA A 113 3.73 7.92 -13.41
C ALA A 113 2.21 8.02 -13.65
N SER A 114 1.39 7.88 -12.60
CA SER A 114 -0.07 8.11 -12.70
C SER A 114 -0.39 9.53 -13.17
N LEU A 115 0.28 10.54 -12.62
CA LEU A 115 0.09 11.94 -12.99
C LEU A 115 0.51 12.23 -14.44
N ALA A 116 1.60 11.62 -14.91
CA ALA A 116 2.05 11.74 -16.30
C ALA A 116 1.03 11.18 -17.29
N VAL A 117 0.40 10.05 -16.95
CA VAL A 117 -0.69 9.48 -17.76
C VAL A 117 -1.93 10.36 -17.70
N ALA A 118 -2.37 10.78 -16.51
CA ALA A 118 -3.59 11.56 -16.34
C ALA A 118 -3.53 12.92 -17.04
N THR A 119 -2.42 13.66 -16.89
CA THR A 119 -2.27 15.01 -17.42
C THR A 119 -1.91 15.05 -18.90
N LYS A 120 -1.70 13.90 -19.55
CA LYS A 120 -1.54 13.80 -21.00
C LYS A 120 -2.81 14.23 -21.74
N TYR A 121 -3.97 14.00 -21.13
CA TYR A 121 -5.27 14.32 -21.70
C TYR A 121 -5.79 15.66 -21.19
N ARG A 122 -6.50 16.42 -22.07
CA ARG A 122 -7.07 17.72 -21.73
C ARG A 122 -8.39 17.59 -20.99
N GLU A 123 -9.16 16.55 -21.30
CA GLU A 123 -10.44 16.26 -20.68
C GLU A 123 -10.55 14.80 -20.30
N ILE A 124 -11.08 14.56 -19.12
CA ILE A 124 -11.36 13.23 -18.61
C ILE A 124 -12.87 13.17 -18.33
N ILE A 125 -13.54 12.18 -18.89
CA ILE A 125 -15.00 12.04 -18.84
C ILE A 125 -15.39 10.73 -18.16
N ASP A 126 -16.37 10.83 -17.23
CA ASP A 126 -17.13 9.70 -16.72
C ASP A 126 -18.63 9.95 -16.99
N LEU A 127 -19.46 10.23 -16.02
CA LEU A 127 -20.84 10.71 -16.22
C LEU A 127 -20.90 12.21 -16.63
N GLY A 128 -19.77 12.86 -16.68
CA GLY A 128 -19.51 14.24 -17.06
C GLY A 128 -18.02 14.51 -16.99
N LYS A 129 -17.59 15.77 -17.22
CA LYS A 129 -16.19 16.16 -17.06
C LYS A 129 -15.78 16.03 -15.60
N ILE A 130 -14.67 15.33 -15.36
CA ILE A 130 -14.11 15.15 -14.02
C ILE A 130 -13.28 16.38 -13.65
N ASP A 131 -13.50 16.93 -12.46
CA ASP A 131 -12.67 18.00 -11.88
C ASP A 131 -11.36 17.44 -11.32
N THR A 132 -10.37 18.33 -11.12
CA THR A 132 -9.03 17.95 -10.63
C THR A 132 -9.08 17.26 -9.27
N LYS A 133 -9.99 17.64 -8.38
CA LYS A 133 -10.14 17.03 -7.07
C LYS A 133 -10.59 15.57 -7.18
N THR A 134 -11.66 15.34 -7.93
CA THR A 134 -12.21 14.00 -8.21
C THR A 134 -11.17 13.13 -8.90
N LEU A 135 -10.44 13.70 -9.89
CA LEU A 135 -9.36 12.99 -10.57
C LEU A 135 -8.30 12.49 -9.60
N ILE A 136 -7.82 13.34 -8.70
CA ILE A 136 -6.77 12.96 -7.73
C ILE A 136 -7.28 11.93 -6.73
N ASP A 137 -8.40 12.22 -6.06
CA ASP A 137 -8.88 11.41 -4.94
C ASP A 137 -9.41 10.04 -5.39
N ASN A 138 -10.14 9.99 -6.53
CA ASN A 138 -10.86 8.78 -6.94
C ASN A 138 -10.14 7.97 -8.03
N TYR A 139 -9.14 8.54 -8.69
CA TYR A 139 -8.46 7.87 -9.80
C TYR A 139 -6.95 7.82 -9.63
N VAL A 140 -6.26 8.94 -9.45
CA VAL A 140 -4.79 8.98 -9.42
C VAL A 140 -4.22 8.23 -8.22
N TYR A 141 -4.66 8.57 -6.99
CA TYR A 141 -4.17 7.87 -5.81
C TYR A 141 -4.55 6.38 -5.81
N PRO A 142 -5.81 5.98 -6.06
CA PRO A 142 -6.17 4.56 -6.13
C PRO A 142 -5.41 3.79 -7.19
N ALA A 143 -5.21 4.36 -8.39
CA ALA A 143 -4.43 3.72 -9.44
C ALA A 143 -2.96 3.55 -9.05
N THR A 144 -2.35 4.56 -8.42
CA THR A 144 -0.98 4.51 -7.91
C THR A 144 -0.80 3.39 -6.90
N TYR A 145 -1.69 3.28 -5.92
CA TYR A 145 -1.58 2.30 -4.86
C TYR A 145 -1.89 0.87 -5.32
N LEU A 146 -2.84 0.72 -6.24
CA LEU A 146 -3.07 -0.57 -6.90
C LEU A 146 -1.87 -0.98 -7.76
N GLY A 147 -1.23 -0.05 -8.45
CA GLY A 147 0.00 -0.27 -9.19
C GLY A 147 1.14 -0.74 -8.28
N LEU A 148 1.32 -0.09 -7.12
CA LEU A 148 2.28 -0.52 -6.09
C LEU A 148 1.99 -1.94 -5.60
N ALA A 149 0.73 -2.28 -5.31
CA ALA A 149 0.35 -3.62 -4.87
C ALA A 149 0.62 -4.68 -5.96
N LYS A 150 0.34 -4.37 -7.23
CA LYS A 150 0.68 -5.24 -8.38
C LYS A 150 2.19 -5.44 -8.52
N ALA A 151 2.98 -4.38 -8.38
CA ALA A 151 4.45 -4.47 -8.44
C ALA A 151 5.01 -5.34 -7.31
N LEU A 152 4.48 -5.23 -6.09
CA LEU A 152 4.85 -6.10 -4.96
C LEU A 152 4.47 -7.56 -5.22
N ALA A 153 3.27 -7.82 -5.77
CA ALA A 153 2.87 -9.17 -6.14
C ALA A 153 3.80 -9.76 -7.23
N THR A 154 4.15 -8.96 -8.23
CA THR A 154 5.13 -9.37 -9.27
C THR A 154 6.49 -9.68 -8.67
N LYS A 155 6.98 -8.84 -7.75
CA LYS A 155 8.24 -9.10 -7.01
C LYS A 155 8.15 -10.38 -6.17
N ALA A 156 6.97 -10.69 -5.66
CA ALA A 156 6.69 -11.94 -4.95
C ALA A 156 6.45 -13.15 -5.89
N GLU A 157 6.59 -12.99 -7.20
CA GLU A 157 6.33 -14.02 -8.22
C GLU A 157 4.88 -14.55 -8.19
N LEU A 158 3.94 -13.68 -7.85
CA LEU A 158 2.52 -13.97 -7.84
C LEU A 158 1.83 -13.40 -9.08
N LYS A 159 0.81 -14.10 -9.58
CA LYS A 159 0.01 -13.67 -10.74
C LYS A 159 -1.02 -12.60 -10.37
N GLU A 160 -1.48 -12.62 -9.13
CA GLU A 160 -2.52 -11.73 -8.63
C GLU A 160 -2.03 -10.95 -7.43
N SER A 161 -2.46 -9.71 -7.32
CA SER A 161 -2.25 -8.84 -6.17
C SER A 161 -3.52 -8.76 -5.30
N VAL A 162 -3.36 -8.34 -4.05
CA VAL A 162 -4.48 -8.02 -3.18
C VAL A 162 -5.28 -6.83 -3.74
N ARG A 163 -6.59 -6.83 -3.52
CA ARG A 163 -7.54 -5.82 -4.03
C ARG A 163 -8.44 -5.24 -2.97
N GLN A 164 -8.71 -6.00 -1.89
CA GLN A 164 -9.53 -5.49 -0.79
C GLN A 164 -8.83 -4.30 -0.12
N PRO A 165 -9.57 -3.22 0.20
CA PRO A 165 -8.99 -2.00 0.78
C PRO A 165 -8.13 -2.24 2.01
N ASP A 166 -8.57 -3.09 2.92
CA ASP A 166 -7.85 -3.41 4.14
C ASP A 166 -6.60 -4.25 3.89
N ALA A 167 -6.66 -5.22 2.98
CA ALA A 167 -5.52 -6.04 2.58
C ALA A 167 -4.45 -5.19 1.88
N MET A 168 -4.88 -4.34 0.95
CA MET A 168 -3.98 -3.43 0.23
C MET A 168 -3.33 -2.42 1.17
N PHE A 169 -4.11 -1.83 2.08
CA PHE A 169 -3.59 -0.93 3.11
C PHE A 169 -2.54 -1.64 3.98
N TYR A 170 -2.88 -2.82 4.50
CA TYR A 170 -1.97 -3.61 5.34
C TYR A 170 -0.67 -3.94 4.61
N LEU A 171 -0.76 -4.49 3.39
CA LEU A 171 0.39 -4.82 2.56
C LEU A 171 1.31 -3.62 2.34
N LEU A 172 0.74 -2.48 1.94
CA LEU A 172 1.51 -1.29 1.58
C LEU A 172 2.15 -0.64 2.80
N VAL A 173 1.45 -0.56 3.93
CA VAL A 173 2.02 -0.07 5.19
C VAL A 173 3.18 -0.96 5.64
N LYS A 174 3.03 -2.28 5.58
CA LYS A 174 4.08 -3.24 5.93
C LYS A 174 5.30 -3.16 5.03
N SER A 175 5.10 -2.94 3.73
CA SER A 175 6.15 -3.05 2.72
C SER A 175 6.87 -1.73 2.46
N ILE A 176 6.15 -0.61 2.51
CA ILE A 176 6.68 0.69 2.12
C ILE A 176 7.31 1.42 3.30
N LEU A 177 6.72 1.32 4.50
CA LEU A 177 7.27 2.00 5.66
C LEU A 177 8.58 1.35 6.11
N PRO A 178 9.67 2.14 6.28
CA PRO A 178 10.94 1.59 6.70
C PRO A 178 10.90 1.06 8.14
N GLY A 179 11.75 0.08 8.40
CA GLY A 179 11.94 -0.52 9.72
C GLY A 179 11.15 -1.80 9.93
N ALA A 180 11.72 -2.72 10.71
CA ALA A 180 11.18 -4.04 10.99
C ALA A 180 10.18 -4.07 12.17
N ARG A 181 10.07 -2.98 12.94
CA ARG A 181 9.25 -2.95 14.17
C ARG A 181 8.23 -1.83 14.11
N LYS A 182 7.00 -2.09 14.56
CA LYS A 182 5.89 -1.17 14.80
C LYS A 182 5.72 -0.10 13.72
N LYS A 183 4.89 -0.40 12.73
CA LYS A 183 4.56 0.56 11.66
C LYS A 183 3.66 1.66 12.20
N THR A 184 4.17 2.88 12.20
CA THR A 184 3.45 4.06 12.69
C THR A 184 3.27 5.07 11.57
N LEU A 185 2.05 5.58 11.42
CA LEU A 185 1.63 6.57 10.44
C LEU A 185 1.27 7.87 11.17
N ASP A 186 1.71 9.00 10.69
CA ASP A 186 1.12 10.27 11.10
C ASP A 186 -0.24 10.49 10.41
N SER A 187 -0.93 11.60 10.74
CA SER A 187 -2.24 11.88 10.18
C SER A 187 -2.24 12.10 8.66
N THR A 188 -1.15 12.61 8.11
CA THR A 188 -0.99 12.88 6.67
C THR A 188 -0.76 11.58 5.92
N ASP A 189 0.18 10.77 6.39
CA ASP A 189 0.45 9.45 5.80
C ASP A 189 -0.80 8.56 5.87
N LEU A 190 -1.48 8.55 7.02
CA LEU A 190 -2.72 7.80 7.19
C LEU A 190 -3.79 8.21 6.17
N ARG A 191 -3.96 9.54 5.95
CA ARG A 191 -4.91 10.07 4.98
C ARG A 191 -4.54 9.62 3.56
N ILE A 192 -3.27 9.75 3.17
CA ILE A 192 -2.78 9.38 1.84
C ILE A 192 -3.00 7.88 1.59
N PHE A 193 -2.58 7.03 2.52
CA PHE A 193 -2.77 5.58 2.39
C PHE A 193 -4.26 5.22 2.35
N SER A 194 -5.11 5.88 3.14
CA SER A 194 -6.56 5.60 3.14
C SER A 194 -7.23 5.99 1.82
N ILE A 195 -6.87 7.14 1.24
CA ILE A 195 -7.35 7.56 -0.08
C ILE A 195 -6.89 6.56 -1.14
N GLY A 196 -5.59 6.26 -1.18
CA GLY A 196 -4.99 5.39 -2.18
C GLY A 196 -5.52 3.95 -2.16
N THR A 197 -5.87 3.44 -0.99
CA THR A 197 -6.43 2.10 -0.82
C THR A 197 -7.95 2.07 -0.72
N SER A 198 -8.61 3.24 -0.75
CA SER A 198 -10.05 3.37 -0.53
C SER A 198 -10.51 2.83 0.83
N LEU A 199 -9.63 2.85 1.85
CA LEU A 199 -9.92 2.32 3.18
C LEU A 199 -10.75 3.31 3.99
N ASN A 200 -11.87 2.85 4.56
CA ASN A 200 -12.63 3.65 5.52
C ASN A 200 -11.94 3.63 6.89
N LEU A 201 -11.35 4.77 7.29
CA LEU A 201 -10.58 4.88 8.53
C LEU A 201 -11.40 4.64 9.80
N ASN A 202 -12.67 5.09 9.84
CA ASN A 202 -13.53 4.83 11.00
C ASN A 202 -13.75 3.33 11.20
N THR A 203 -13.98 2.61 10.10
CA THR A 203 -14.15 1.16 10.12
C THR A 203 -12.86 0.46 10.52
N ALA A 204 -11.72 0.86 9.95
CA ALA A 204 -10.41 0.29 10.24
C ALA A 204 -9.99 0.47 11.71
N ILE A 205 -10.30 1.63 12.32
CA ILE A 205 -9.93 1.94 13.70
C ILE A 205 -10.93 1.33 14.69
N LYS A 206 -12.24 1.55 14.48
CA LYS A 206 -13.27 1.22 15.50
C LYS A 206 -13.82 -0.20 15.36
N SER A 207 -14.10 -0.63 14.13
CA SER A 207 -14.77 -1.92 13.88
C SER A 207 -13.77 -3.05 13.70
N TRP A 208 -12.80 -2.87 12.80
CA TRP A 208 -11.81 -3.91 12.49
C TRP A 208 -10.58 -3.86 13.39
N ARG A 209 -10.33 -2.73 14.05
CA ARG A 209 -9.17 -2.53 14.93
C ARG A 209 -7.85 -2.93 14.27
N ILE A 210 -7.67 -2.54 13.00
CA ILE A 210 -6.42 -2.72 12.25
C ILE A 210 -5.40 -1.66 12.69
N LEU A 211 -5.91 -0.50 13.13
CA LEU A 211 -5.14 0.65 13.55
C LEU A 211 -5.48 1.02 15.00
N LYS A 212 -4.46 1.41 15.75
CA LYS A 212 -4.59 1.98 17.09
C LYS A 212 -4.01 3.39 17.10
N GLY A 213 -4.83 4.36 17.50
CA GLY A 213 -4.37 5.74 17.71
C GLY A 213 -3.49 5.85 18.95
N GLU A 214 -2.38 6.55 18.84
CA GLU A 214 -1.51 6.91 19.96
C GLU A 214 -1.73 8.39 20.32
N ALA A 215 -2.11 8.65 21.58
CA ALA A 215 -2.22 9.99 22.12
C ALA A 215 -0.85 10.43 22.67
N GLU A 216 -0.49 11.70 22.51
CA GLU A 216 0.62 12.27 23.27
C GLU A 216 0.32 12.20 24.78
N SER A 217 1.27 11.69 25.55
CA SER A 217 1.20 11.69 27.00
C SER A 217 1.12 13.14 27.50
N GLY A 218 -0.02 13.50 28.12
CA GLY A 218 -0.25 14.81 28.75
C GLY A 218 -1.29 15.72 28.09
N ALA A 219 -1.88 15.36 26.95
CA ALA A 219 -2.93 16.17 26.33
C ALA A 219 -4.31 15.91 26.94
N LYS A 220 -4.97 16.96 27.45
CA LYS A 220 -6.31 16.91 28.06
C LYS A 220 -7.46 16.58 27.08
N VAL A 221 -7.23 16.65 25.77
CA VAL A 221 -8.18 16.23 24.71
C VAL A 221 -7.36 15.59 23.60
N ALA A 222 -7.37 14.26 23.56
CA ALA A 222 -6.53 13.48 22.66
C ALA A 222 -7.16 13.34 21.27
N LYS A 223 -6.77 14.19 20.32
CA LYS A 223 -6.67 13.73 18.92
C LYS A 223 -5.38 12.91 18.84
N ALA A 224 -5.49 11.64 18.42
CA ALA A 224 -4.32 10.83 18.18
C ALA A 224 -3.47 11.53 17.10
N LYS A 225 -2.18 11.79 17.40
CA LYS A 225 -1.24 12.41 16.44
C LYS A 225 -0.59 11.37 15.53
N SER A 226 -0.59 10.12 15.96
CA SER A 226 -0.07 8.99 15.18
C SER A 226 -0.95 7.76 15.34
N TYR A 227 -0.83 6.87 14.37
CA TYR A 227 -1.59 5.62 14.33
C TYR A 227 -0.62 4.47 14.09
N MET A 228 -0.72 3.47 14.94
CA MET A 228 0.09 2.26 14.85
C MET A 228 -0.72 1.14 14.18
N LEU A 229 -0.09 0.45 13.23
CA LEU A 229 -0.65 -0.78 12.67
C LEU A 229 -0.66 -1.86 13.76
N ILE A 230 -1.79 -2.57 13.89
CA ILE A 230 -1.90 -3.73 14.78
C ILE A 230 -1.49 -4.95 13.96
N GLU A 231 -0.30 -5.47 14.25
CA GLU A 231 0.40 -6.53 13.53
C GLU A 231 0.94 -7.59 14.49
N PRO A 232 1.23 -8.82 14.03
CA PRO A 232 1.82 -9.86 14.84
C PRO A 232 3.14 -9.42 15.49
N PRO A 233 3.26 -9.52 16.83
CA PRO A 233 4.52 -9.19 17.51
C PRO A 233 5.57 -10.30 17.43
N SER A 234 5.14 -11.53 17.14
CA SER A 234 5.95 -12.71 16.89
C SER A 234 5.10 -13.83 16.26
N ASP A 235 5.73 -14.95 15.88
CA ASP A 235 5.06 -16.14 15.37
C ASP A 235 4.61 -17.13 16.48
N GLU A 236 4.67 -16.70 17.74
CA GLU A 236 4.23 -17.52 18.88
C GLU A 236 2.69 -17.57 18.97
N ARG A 237 2.14 -18.77 19.17
CA ARG A 237 0.70 -19.01 19.32
C ARG A 237 0.02 -18.07 20.33
N SER A 238 0.63 -17.90 21.52
CA SER A 238 0.08 -17.05 22.58
C SER A 238 -0.02 -15.59 22.15
N LYS A 239 0.97 -15.09 21.44
CA LYS A 239 1.03 -13.70 20.95
C LYS A 239 0.04 -13.44 19.81
N LEU A 240 -0.16 -14.43 18.96
CA LEU A 240 -1.17 -14.37 17.90
C LEU A 240 -2.60 -14.46 18.47
N ALA A 241 -2.80 -15.23 19.54
CA ALA A 241 -4.08 -15.26 20.27
C ALA A 241 -4.38 -13.89 20.94
N GLU A 242 -3.40 -13.28 21.63
CA GLU A 242 -3.51 -11.93 22.20
C GLU A 242 -3.85 -10.88 21.12
N LEU A 243 -3.22 -10.98 19.95
CA LEU A 243 -3.49 -10.10 18.79
C LEU A 243 -4.95 -10.20 18.35
N LEU A 244 -5.47 -11.43 18.17
CA LEU A 244 -6.86 -11.66 17.77
C LEU A 244 -7.85 -11.17 18.81
N GLU A 245 -7.55 -11.33 20.11
CA GLU A 245 -8.36 -10.81 21.20
C GLU A 245 -8.44 -9.27 21.16
N VAL A 246 -7.29 -8.58 21.01
CA VAL A 246 -7.24 -7.12 20.84
C VAL A 246 -8.08 -6.68 19.65
N ARG A 247 -8.10 -7.43 18.57
CA ARG A 247 -8.93 -7.17 17.40
C ARG A 247 -10.39 -7.56 17.60
N GLY A 248 -10.72 -8.30 18.65
CA GLY A 248 -12.06 -8.79 18.93
C GLY A 248 -12.47 -9.95 18.02
N VAL A 249 -11.52 -10.80 17.63
CA VAL A 249 -11.74 -12.03 16.85
C VAL A 249 -11.46 -13.23 17.75
N ASN A 250 -12.43 -14.14 17.88
CA ASN A 250 -12.24 -15.38 18.60
C ASN A 250 -11.60 -16.42 17.64
N PRO A 251 -10.37 -16.90 17.90
CA PRO A 251 -9.72 -17.83 16.98
C PRO A 251 -10.41 -19.21 16.86
N GLU A 252 -11.15 -19.65 17.87
CA GLU A 252 -11.85 -20.94 17.83
C GLU A 252 -13.19 -20.87 17.07
N ASN A 253 -13.81 -19.69 17.01
CA ASN A 253 -15.02 -19.40 16.24
C ASN A 253 -14.95 -18.00 15.62
N PRO A 254 -14.11 -17.81 14.59
CA PRO A 254 -13.82 -16.49 14.08
C PRO A 254 -15.00 -15.89 13.32
N GLN A 255 -15.33 -14.66 13.69
CA GLN A 255 -16.22 -13.79 12.92
C GLN A 255 -15.36 -12.88 12.07
N ILE A 256 -15.12 -13.28 10.82
CA ILE A 256 -14.26 -12.54 9.88
C ILE A 256 -15.04 -11.36 9.30
N ARG A 257 -14.54 -10.15 9.52
CA ARG A 257 -15.14 -8.88 9.11
C ARG A 257 -14.39 -8.22 7.96
N CYS A 258 -13.11 -8.61 7.76
CA CYS A 258 -12.22 -8.09 6.75
C CYS A 258 -11.09 -9.09 6.44
N THR A 259 -10.32 -8.83 5.39
CA THR A 259 -9.21 -9.70 4.98
C THR A 259 -8.11 -9.81 6.03
N VAL A 260 -7.81 -8.74 6.75
CA VAL A 260 -6.79 -8.76 7.82
C VAL A 260 -7.25 -9.60 9.02
N ASP A 261 -8.57 -9.72 9.29
CA ASP A 261 -9.07 -10.67 10.30
C ASP A 261 -8.81 -12.12 9.84
N ALA A 262 -9.06 -12.42 8.56
CA ALA A 262 -8.78 -13.73 7.99
C ALA A 262 -7.27 -14.04 8.01
N LEU A 263 -6.42 -13.09 7.65
CA LEU A 263 -4.96 -13.24 7.69
C LEU A 263 -4.49 -13.64 9.09
N HIS A 264 -4.78 -12.83 10.09
CA HIS A 264 -4.31 -13.09 11.45
C HIS A 264 -4.92 -14.37 12.06
N THR A 265 -6.12 -14.77 11.63
CA THR A 265 -6.71 -16.06 12.03
C THR A 265 -5.96 -17.23 11.39
N ILE A 266 -5.62 -17.14 10.10
CA ILE A 266 -4.83 -18.15 9.40
C ILE A 266 -3.41 -18.24 9.99
N GLU A 267 -2.81 -17.11 10.36
CA GLU A 267 -1.51 -17.07 11.06
C GLU A 267 -1.56 -17.78 12.41
N TYR A 268 -2.60 -17.50 13.20
CA TYR A 268 -2.84 -18.22 14.45
C TYR A 268 -2.96 -19.73 14.21
N TYR A 269 -3.70 -20.16 13.19
CA TYR A 269 -3.83 -21.58 12.87
C TYR A 269 -2.49 -22.21 12.46
N ALA A 270 -1.67 -21.52 11.71
CA ALA A 270 -0.34 -22.00 11.35
C ALA A 270 0.61 -22.14 12.55
N ALA A 271 0.39 -21.34 13.61
CA ALA A 271 1.14 -21.44 14.86
C ALA A 271 0.58 -22.49 15.83
N ALA A 272 -0.74 -22.76 15.77
CA ALA A 272 -1.46 -23.55 16.77
C ALA A 272 -1.62 -25.03 16.40
N TYR A 273 -1.68 -25.35 15.12
CA TYR A 273 -2.09 -26.65 14.62
C TYR A 273 -1.00 -27.36 13.80
N SER A 274 -1.15 -28.68 13.69
CA SER A 274 -0.38 -29.48 12.73
C SER A 274 -0.70 -29.06 11.29
N ARG A 275 0.12 -29.47 10.32
CA ARG A 275 -0.07 -29.14 8.90
C ARG A 275 -1.46 -29.58 8.38
N ASP A 276 -1.90 -30.78 8.74
CA ASP A 276 -3.17 -31.33 8.28
C ASP A 276 -4.37 -30.63 8.92
N ASP A 277 -4.29 -30.38 10.23
CA ASP A 277 -5.32 -29.62 10.93
C ASP A 277 -5.38 -28.17 10.45
N PHE A 278 -4.23 -27.55 10.18
CA PHE A 278 -4.16 -26.22 9.58
C PHE A 278 -4.89 -26.17 8.23
N ARG A 279 -4.62 -27.14 7.33
CA ARG A 279 -5.27 -27.20 6.02
C ARG A 279 -6.79 -27.30 6.15
N ARG A 280 -7.27 -28.19 7.05
CA ARG A 280 -8.70 -28.32 7.34
C ARG A 280 -9.30 -27.02 7.87
N LYS A 281 -8.61 -26.33 8.80
CA LYS A 281 -9.06 -25.05 9.35
C LYS A 281 -9.10 -23.95 8.31
N VAL A 282 -8.11 -23.88 7.41
CA VAL A 282 -8.11 -22.93 6.29
C VAL A 282 -9.26 -23.24 5.31
N GLU A 283 -9.56 -24.51 5.04
CA GLU A 283 -10.67 -24.90 4.20
C GLU A 283 -12.03 -24.51 4.83
N GLU A 284 -12.21 -24.67 6.14
CA GLU A 284 -13.39 -24.21 6.89
C GLU A 284 -13.59 -22.69 6.71
N ILE A 285 -12.53 -21.87 6.88
CA ILE A 285 -12.60 -20.42 6.69
C ILE A 285 -12.86 -20.06 5.22
N THR A 286 -12.20 -20.72 4.28
CA THR A 286 -12.38 -20.45 2.85
C THR A 286 -13.79 -20.78 2.40
N THR A 287 -14.39 -21.83 2.94
CA THR A 287 -15.79 -22.18 2.67
C THR A 287 -16.77 -21.15 3.25
N THR A 288 -16.49 -20.64 4.46
CA THR A 288 -17.40 -19.72 5.16
C THR A 288 -17.24 -18.28 4.70
N TYR A 289 -16.01 -17.86 4.41
CA TYR A 289 -15.62 -16.48 4.05
C TYR A 289 -14.71 -16.44 2.81
N PRO A 290 -15.14 -16.94 1.64
CA PRO A 290 -14.27 -17.19 0.49
C PRO A 290 -13.47 -15.98 0.06
N SER A 291 -14.13 -14.83 -0.13
CA SER A 291 -13.46 -13.61 -0.60
C SER A 291 -12.36 -13.13 0.34
N TYR A 292 -12.59 -13.18 1.66
CA TYR A 292 -11.59 -12.74 2.64
C TYR A 292 -10.45 -13.75 2.79
N ALA A 293 -10.77 -15.04 2.79
CA ALA A 293 -9.76 -16.08 2.98
C ALA A 293 -8.80 -16.21 1.79
N GLU A 294 -9.32 -16.19 0.56
CA GLU A 294 -8.50 -16.24 -0.66
C GLU A 294 -7.57 -15.03 -0.75
N GLU A 295 -8.09 -13.85 -0.47
CA GLU A 295 -7.30 -12.61 -0.44
C GLU A 295 -6.27 -12.62 0.70
N ALA A 296 -6.62 -13.14 1.89
CA ALA A 296 -5.69 -13.31 3.02
C ALA A 296 -4.54 -14.27 2.69
N LEU A 297 -4.82 -15.35 1.98
CA LEU A 297 -3.78 -16.27 1.50
C LEU A 297 -2.86 -15.62 0.46
N THR A 298 -3.41 -14.78 -0.42
CA THR A 298 -2.62 -13.99 -1.38
C THR A 298 -1.74 -12.98 -0.63
N LEU A 299 -2.29 -12.31 0.38
CA LEU A 299 -1.56 -11.39 1.24
C LEU A 299 -0.43 -12.09 1.99
N ALA A 300 -0.69 -13.23 2.65
CA ALA A 300 0.31 -14.02 3.35
C ALA A 300 1.46 -14.47 2.41
N LYS A 301 1.12 -14.93 1.19
CA LYS A 301 2.11 -15.31 0.17
C LYS A 301 2.98 -14.13 -0.24
N THR A 302 2.39 -12.95 -0.41
CA THR A 302 3.12 -11.74 -0.75
C THR A 302 4.05 -11.34 0.38
N LEU A 303 3.55 -11.25 1.63
CA LEU A 303 4.33 -10.90 2.81
C LEU A 303 5.51 -11.85 3.04
N ALA A 304 5.32 -13.16 2.90
CA ALA A 304 6.39 -14.15 3.03
C ALA A 304 7.57 -13.95 2.06
N LYS A 305 7.31 -13.32 0.91
CA LYS A 305 8.31 -13.10 -0.14
C LYS A 305 8.98 -11.73 -0.05
N ILE A 306 8.25 -10.70 0.43
CA ILE A 306 8.72 -9.32 0.41
C ILE A 306 9.22 -8.79 1.75
N LEU A 307 8.72 -9.31 2.88
CA LEU A 307 9.16 -8.87 4.19
C LEU A 307 10.60 -9.29 4.47
N PRO A 308 11.39 -8.46 5.17
CA PRO A 308 12.69 -8.85 5.67
C PRO A 308 12.53 -9.94 6.76
N LYS A 309 13.54 -10.79 6.91
CA LYS A 309 13.52 -11.90 7.90
C LYS A 309 13.37 -11.42 9.34
N GLU A 310 13.77 -10.20 9.61
CA GLU A 310 13.68 -9.53 10.91
C GLU A 310 12.26 -9.03 11.22
N ASP A 311 11.35 -8.99 10.23
CA ASP A 311 9.95 -8.66 10.47
C ASP A 311 9.27 -9.81 11.24
N PRO A 312 8.60 -9.52 12.37
CA PRO A 312 8.00 -10.57 13.20
C PRO A 312 6.98 -11.46 12.48
N GLU A 313 6.33 -10.94 11.44
CA GLU A 313 5.29 -11.64 10.68
C GLU A 313 5.86 -12.52 9.55
N TRP A 314 7.13 -12.28 9.15
CA TRP A 314 7.75 -13.05 8.07
C TRP A 314 7.74 -14.55 8.31
N GLY A 315 8.12 -14.97 9.53
CA GLY A 315 8.25 -16.39 9.89
C GLY A 315 6.93 -17.16 9.80
N ILE A 316 5.85 -16.55 10.30
CA ILE A 316 4.52 -17.19 10.26
C ILE A 316 3.95 -17.22 8.85
N CYS A 317 4.11 -16.15 8.05
CA CYS A 317 3.71 -16.15 6.65
C CYS A 317 4.47 -17.23 5.85
N LYS A 318 5.75 -17.42 6.12
CA LYS A 318 6.54 -18.50 5.51
C LYS A 318 6.03 -19.89 5.87
N ARG A 319 5.68 -20.12 7.14
CA ARG A 319 5.08 -21.38 7.61
C ARG A 319 3.76 -21.68 6.91
N ILE A 320 2.92 -20.64 6.68
CA ILE A 320 1.68 -20.79 5.90
C ILE A 320 2.00 -21.33 4.50
N LEU A 321 3.00 -20.77 3.80
CA LEU A 321 3.38 -21.26 2.47
C LEU A 321 3.85 -22.72 2.51
N GLU A 322 4.65 -23.07 3.49
CA GLU A 322 5.15 -24.44 3.66
C GLU A 322 4.00 -25.43 3.90
N TYR A 323 3.03 -25.05 4.72
CA TYR A 323 1.86 -25.89 5.03
C TYR A 323 0.92 -26.04 3.82
N LEU A 324 0.79 -25.03 2.98
CA LEU A 324 -0.02 -25.06 1.76
C LEU A 324 0.67 -25.75 0.59
N SER A 325 2.00 -25.87 0.60
CA SER A 325 2.74 -26.53 -0.48
C SER A 325 2.34 -28.00 -0.59
N PRO A 326 2.28 -28.59 -1.81
CA PRO A 326 2.10 -30.04 -1.97
C PRO A 326 3.21 -30.77 -1.21
N GLU A 327 2.89 -31.93 -0.65
CA GLU A 327 3.94 -32.79 -0.10
C GLU A 327 4.89 -33.18 -1.22
N GLN A 328 6.15 -32.83 -1.08
CA GLN A 328 7.20 -33.48 -1.85
C GLN A 328 7.24 -34.92 -1.36
N THR A 329 6.68 -35.85 -2.14
CA THR A 329 6.89 -37.27 -1.95
C THR A 329 8.40 -37.48 -2.00
N ARG A 330 9.04 -37.65 -0.83
CA ARG A 330 10.40 -38.16 -0.77
C ARG A 330 10.32 -39.55 -1.38
N LEU A 331 10.69 -39.66 -2.66
CA LEU A 331 11.12 -40.92 -3.23
C LEU A 331 12.33 -41.33 -2.38
N SER A 332 12.08 -42.19 -1.40
CA SER A 332 13.09 -42.97 -0.77
C SER A 332 13.74 -43.77 -1.90
N ASN A 333 14.94 -43.39 -2.31
CA ASN A 333 15.83 -44.22 -3.03
C ASN A 333 16.17 -45.40 -2.09
N GLU A 334 15.32 -46.40 -2.02
CA GLU A 334 15.75 -47.75 -1.69
C GLU A 334 16.62 -48.20 -2.87
N LYS A 335 17.90 -47.94 -2.72
CA LYS A 335 18.88 -48.76 -3.41
C LYS A 335 18.87 -50.09 -2.64
N GLY A 336 18.09 -51.04 -3.17
CA GLY A 336 18.27 -52.42 -2.92
C GLY A 336 19.64 -52.87 -3.47
N ASP A 337 20.31 -53.62 -2.67
CA ASP A 337 21.56 -54.32 -2.97
C ASP A 337 21.49 -55.16 -4.25
#